data_c30ae49d020f999d36d6523d9789de54
#
_entry.id   c30ae49d020f999d36d6523d9789de54
#
_cell.length_a   1.000
_cell.length_b   1.000
_cell.length_c   1.000
_cell.angle_alpha   90.00
_cell.angle_beta   90.00
_cell.angle_gamma   90.00
#
_symmetry.space_group_name_H-M   'P 1'
#
loop_
_entity.id
_entity.type
_entity.pdbx_description
1 polymer ?
#
loop_
_entity_poly.entity_id
_entity_poly.type
_entity_poly.pdbx_seq_one_letter_code
_entity_poly.pdbx_strand_id
1 'polypeptide(L)'
;MKTMKTVEGIPDPPVIEPEVGNGNVVLALPAGYDSSAKIYIDGVEASSTAWQNDEARRLVAISSIAQLGTTAKTAAAYQYNASGIPTGMYVWRLSYNGSYYTATAVPEFENLFSYHGFSVRYTGNTGLRCTFGIDTAKKSQLISGSGLAGYRITEMGTLIMRPDLHAQYPMVYGSNKLGGGKTYGVINGKFSDKVIRRVNGRDQFANVLTKLPPERYNTSYIFRAYAVMEKDGSSVVIYGPEMSRSMYTVCKQILNRGDFKPGTSGYKFLKNIVDSVEK
;
A
#
# COMPACT_ATOMS: atom_id res chain seq x y z
N MET A 1 22.44 42.20 33.90
CA MET A 1 22.13 41.82 32.50
C MET A 1 22.87 40.54 32.19
N LYS A 2 22.18 39.41 32.07
CA LYS A 2 22.78 38.14 31.65
C LYS A 2 22.66 38.03 30.13
N THR A 3 23.78 38.04 29.44
CA THR A 3 23.89 37.84 28.00
C THR A 3 23.44 36.41 27.67
N MET A 4 22.37 36.26 26.91
CA MET A 4 22.00 34.98 26.30
C MET A 4 23.07 34.61 25.28
N LYS A 5 23.72 33.45 25.47
CA LYS A 5 24.54 32.81 24.43
C LYS A 5 23.62 32.34 23.31
N THR A 6 23.81 32.87 22.12
CA THR A 6 23.24 32.33 20.88
C THR A 6 23.73 30.89 20.73
N VAL A 7 22.82 29.96 20.66
CA VAL A 7 23.14 28.57 20.27
C VAL A 7 23.45 28.63 18.78
N GLU A 8 24.70 28.32 18.41
CA GLU A 8 25.07 28.13 17.01
C GLU A 8 24.16 27.05 16.40
N GLY A 9 23.57 27.39 15.27
CA GLY A 9 22.66 26.49 14.58
C GLY A 9 23.33 25.15 14.29
N ILE A 10 22.61 24.08 14.54
CA ILE A 10 22.96 22.74 14.06
C ILE A 10 23.10 22.89 12.54
N PRO A 11 24.25 22.57 11.94
CA PRO A 11 24.40 22.64 10.48
C PRO A 11 23.34 21.75 9.83
N ASP A 12 22.69 22.28 8.81
CA ASP A 12 21.80 21.46 8.00
C ASP A 12 22.53 20.19 7.57
N PRO A 13 21.88 19.01 7.65
CA PRO A 13 22.50 17.75 7.23
C PRO A 13 22.97 17.92 5.78
N PRO A 14 24.18 17.42 5.45
CA PRO A 14 24.73 17.59 4.13
C PRO A 14 23.74 17.05 3.10
N VAL A 15 23.36 17.87 2.14
CA VAL A 15 22.60 17.43 0.97
C VAL A 15 23.53 16.51 0.20
N ILE A 16 23.35 15.19 0.35
CA ILE A 16 24.05 14.23 -0.50
C ILE A 16 23.39 14.35 -1.87
N GLU A 17 24.05 15.08 -2.77
CA GLU A 17 23.66 15.06 -4.17
C GLU A 17 23.80 13.63 -4.68
N PRO A 18 22.76 13.04 -5.29
CA PRO A 18 22.90 11.73 -5.90
C PRO A 18 24.02 11.81 -6.93
N GLU A 19 24.91 10.82 -6.95
CA GLU A 19 25.96 10.78 -7.98
C GLU A 19 25.31 10.86 -9.35
N VAL A 20 25.60 11.95 -10.04
CA VAL A 20 25.05 12.29 -11.35
C VAL A 20 25.41 11.16 -12.31
N GLY A 21 24.42 10.51 -12.93
CA GLY A 21 24.62 9.50 -13.97
C GLY A 21 24.41 8.04 -13.55
N ASN A 22 24.14 7.71 -12.28
CA ASN A 22 24.07 6.31 -11.83
C ASN A 22 22.66 5.69 -11.85
N GLY A 23 21.62 6.42 -12.30
CA GLY A 23 20.25 5.89 -12.30
C GLY A 23 19.71 5.57 -10.89
N ASN A 24 20.21 6.27 -9.87
CA ASN A 24 19.84 6.10 -8.48
C ASN A 24 19.03 7.30 -7.96
N VAL A 25 18.22 7.07 -6.94
CA VAL A 25 17.57 8.14 -6.17
C VAL A 25 17.79 7.91 -4.68
N VAL A 26 18.01 8.99 -3.95
CA VAL A 26 18.13 8.97 -2.48
C VAL A 26 16.77 9.30 -1.87
N LEU A 27 16.29 8.44 -0.98
CA LEU A 27 15.06 8.62 -0.22
C LEU A 27 15.41 8.84 1.25
N ALA A 28 15.18 10.04 1.77
CA ALA A 28 15.30 10.33 3.20
C ALA A 28 14.06 9.80 3.91
N LEU A 29 14.24 8.83 4.80
CA LEU A 29 13.16 8.22 5.56
C LEU A 29 12.91 9.02 6.85
N PRO A 30 11.63 9.22 7.25
CA PRO A 30 11.33 9.86 8.51
C PRO A 30 11.66 8.95 9.71
N ALA A 31 11.65 9.52 10.91
CA ALA A 31 11.83 8.76 12.15
C ALA A 31 10.80 7.62 12.25
N GLY A 32 11.24 6.45 12.73
CA GLY A 32 10.41 5.25 12.87
C GLY A 32 10.47 4.28 11.69
N TYR A 33 11.28 4.61 10.66
CA TYR A 33 11.62 3.68 9.58
C TYR A 33 13.05 3.17 9.76
N ASP A 34 13.27 1.88 9.49
CA ASP A 34 14.56 1.21 9.60
C ASP A 34 14.92 0.43 8.34
N SER A 35 15.99 -0.36 8.40
CA SER A 35 16.49 -1.15 7.27
C SER A 35 15.52 -2.21 6.76
N SER A 36 14.49 -2.58 7.53
CA SER A 36 13.47 -3.53 7.12
C SER A 36 12.35 -2.92 6.26
N ALA A 37 12.33 -1.58 6.12
CA ALA A 37 11.35 -0.91 5.29
C ALA A 37 11.46 -1.36 3.83
N LYS A 38 10.35 -1.77 3.26
CA LYS A 38 10.25 -2.12 1.84
C LYS A 38 10.02 -0.87 1.01
N ILE A 39 10.81 -0.73 -0.05
CA ILE A 39 10.75 0.43 -0.96
C ILE A 39 10.09 0.01 -2.26
N TYR A 40 9.18 0.83 -2.73
CA TYR A 40 8.48 0.66 -4.01
C TYR A 40 8.63 1.92 -4.85
N ILE A 41 8.87 1.75 -6.15
CA ILE A 41 8.84 2.82 -7.13
C ILE A 41 7.67 2.55 -8.09
N ASP A 42 6.75 3.50 -8.17
CA ASP A 42 5.53 3.40 -9.00
C ASP A 42 4.77 2.07 -8.81
N GLY A 43 4.75 1.59 -7.57
CA GLY A 43 4.09 0.33 -7.19
C GLY A 43 4.92 -0.94 -7.38
N VAL A 44 6.13 -0.87 -7.90
CA VAL A 44 7.04 -2.02 -8.07
C VAL A 44 8.05 -2.05 -6.94
N GLU A 45 8.19 -3.19 -6.25
CA GLU A 45 9.20 -3.34 -5.18
C GLU A 45 10.60 -3.19 -5.78
N ALA A 46 11.41 -2.34 -5.19
CA ALA A 46 12.77 -2.08 -5.64
C ALA A 46 13.66 -3.29 -5.29
N SER A 47 14.24 -3.92 -6.31
CA SER A 47 15.10 -5.09 -6.16
C SER A 47 16.48 -4.76 -5.61
N SER A 48 16.92 -3.51 -5.72
CA SER A 48 18.21 -3.05 -5.26
C SER A 48 18.06 -1.79 -4.42
N THR A 49 18.32 -1.90 -3.12
CA THR A 49 18.34 -0.78 -2.19
C THR A 49 19.54 -0.92 -1.26
N ALA A 50 20.21 0.19 -0.95
CA ALA A 50 21.29 0.23 0.03
C ALA A 50 21.02 1.35 1.05
N TRP A 51 21.36 1.09 2.31
CA TRP A 51 21.35 2.12 3.34
C TRP A 51 22.60 3.01 3.19
N GLN A 52 22.39 4.32 3.35
CA GLN A 52 23.49 5.26 3.49
C GLN A 52 24.05 5.20 4.92
N ASN A 53 25.24 5.74 5.13
CA ASN A 53 25.97 5.66 6.41
C ASN A 53 25.23 6.26 7.61
N ASP A 54 24.26 7.13 7.39
CA ASP A 54 23.43 7.75 8.42
C ASP A 54 22.15 6.96 8.78
N GLU A 55 21.96 5.76 8.20
CA GLU A 55 20.81 4.86 8.38
C GLU A 55 19.43 5.49 8.12
N ALA A 56 19.34 6.80 8.04
CA ALA A 56 18.09 7.53 7.75
C ALA A 56 17.81 7.69 6.25
N ARG A 57 18.74 7.24 5.41
CA ARG A 57 18.64 7.38 3.95
C ARG A 57 18.73 6.05 3.24
N ARG A 58 17.94 5.92 2.18
CA ARG A 58 17.94 4.75 1.32
C ARG A 58 18.34 5.14 -0.10
N LEU A 59 19.42 4.55 -0.58
CA LEU A 59 19.78 4.63 -1.99
C LEU A 59 19.01 3.56 -2.75
N VAL A 60 18.27 3.96 -3.76
CA VAL A 60 17.45 3.07 -4.58
C VAL A 60 17.96 3.13 -6.01
N ALA A 61 18.35 1.97 -6.56
CA ALA A 61 18.73 1.87 -7.96
C ALA A 61 17.49 1.92 -8.85
N ILE A 62 17.32 3.01 -9.57
CA ILE A 62 16.20 3.18 -10.52
C ILE A 62 16.44 2.37 -11.80
N SER A 63 17.68 2.08 -12.16
CA SER A 63 18.04 1.22 -13.30
C SER A 63 17.46 -0.19 -13.21
N SER A 64 17.18 -0.69 -12.00
CA SER A 64 16.49 -1.97 -11.81
C SER A 64 15.00 -1.91 -12.18
N ILE A 65 14.45 -0.71 -12.31
CA ILE A 65 13.07 -0.42 -12.73
C ILE A 65 13.18 0.18 -14.12
N ALA A 66 13.67 -0.61 -15.05
CA ALA A 66 13.82 -0.21 -16.45
C ALA A 66 12.52 0.45 -16.93
N GLN A 67 12.62 1.69 -17.45
CA GLN A 67 11.56 2.41 -18.14
C GLN A 67 10.69 3.34 -17.28
N LEU A 68 11.24 3.98 -16.28
CA LEU A 68 10.50 5.06 -15.60
C LEU A 68 10.22 6.27 -16.49
N GLY A 69 10.56 6.37 -17.69
CA GLY A 69 10.22 7.49 -18.58
C GLY A 69 10.34 8.88 -17.88
N THR A 70 10.06 9.95 -18.60
CA THR A 70 10.10 11.33 -18.07
C THR A 70 8.85 11.75 -17.28
N THR A 71 7.82 10.90 -17.21
CA THR A 71 6.59 11.16 -16.43
C THR A 71 6.86 11.12 -14.92
N ALA A 72 6.21 12.01 -14.19
CA ALA A 72 6.29 12.01 -12.72
C ALA A 72 5.88 10.63 -12.14
N LYS A 73 6.70 10.13 -11.24
CA LYS A 73 6.50 8.84 -10.58
C LYS A 73 6.41 9.04 -9.07
N THR A 74 6.05 7.98 -8.36
CA THR A 74 6.04 7.97 -6.91
C THR A 74 7.00 6.93 -6.37
N ALA A 75 7.63 7.23 -5.24
CA ALA A 75 8.28 6.23 -4.39
C ALA A 75 7.49 6.09 -3.10
N ALA A 76 7.47 4.90 -2.53
CA ALA A 76 6.86 4.66 -1.23
C ALA A 76 7.73 3.72 -0.39
N ALA A 77 7.78 4.01 0.92
CA ALA A 77 8.34 3.12 1.92
C ALA A 77 7.24 2.56 2.79
N TYR A 78 7.28 1.27 3.07
CA TYR A 78 6.38 0.61 4.02
C TYR A 78 7.18 -0.04 5.13
N GLN A 79 6.94 0.40 6.37
CA GLN A 79 7.49 -0.23 7.56
C GLN A 79 6.55 -1.33 8.03
N TYR A 80 7.11 -2.46 8.47
CA TYR A 80 6.35 -3.58 9.00
C TYR A 80 6.86 -3.97 10.38
N ASN A 81 5.97 -4.45 11.24
CA ASN A 81 6.37 -5.08 12.48
C ASN A 81 6.80 -6.56 12.25
N ALA A 82 7.29 -7.22 13.30
CA ALA A 82 7.74 -8.62 13.25
C ALA A 82 6.65 -9.62 12.80
N SER A 83 5.37 -9.26 12.89
CA SER A 83 4.24 -10.08 12.42
C SER A 83 3.88 -9.80 10.96
N GLY A 84 4.65 -8.97 10.24
CA GLY A 84 4.38 -8.58 8.86
C GLY A 84 3.15 -7.66 8.72
N ILE A 85 2.76 -6.95 9.78
CA ILE A 85 1.69 -5.97 9.75
C ILE A 85 2.32 -4.60 9.47
N PRO A 86 1.81 -3.85 8.45
CA PRO A 86 2.34 -2.53 8.15
C PRO A 86 2.05 -1.55 9.29
N THR A 87 3.09 -0.84 9.71
CA THR A 87 3.08 0.16 10.80
C THR A 87 3.32 1.57 10.29
N GLY A 88 3.85 1.72 9.08
CA GLY A 88 4.11 3.01 8.47
C GLY A 88 4.06 2.95 6.96
N MET A 89 3.67 4.08 6.36
CA MET A 89 3.69 4.35 4.93
C MET A 89 4.16 5.78 4.71
N TYR A 90 5.17 5.97 3.89
CA TYR A 90 5.68 7.28 3.50
C TYR A 90 5.87 7.37 2.00
N VAL A 91 5.67 8.56 1.41
CA VAL A 91 5.60 8.74 -0.04
C VAL A 91 6.47 9.90 -0.48
N TRP A 92 7.13 9.74 -1.61
CA TRP A 92 7.85 10.78 -2.35
C TRP A 92 7.31 10.89 -3.76
N ARG A 93 7.36 12.09 -4.29
CA ARG A 93 7.26 12.34 -5.73
C ARG A 93 8.66 12.28 -6.33
N LEU A 94 8.80 11.51 -7.40
CA LEU A 94 10.02 11.46 -8.20
C LEU A 94 9.87 12.36 -9.42
N SER A 95 10.87 13.18 -9.67
CA SER A 95 10.94 14.06 -10.86
C SER A 95 12.28 13.85 -11.55
N TYR A 96 12.24 13.78 -12.87
CA TYR A 96 13.43 13.68 -13.71
C TYR A 96 13.78 15.04 -14.30
N ASN A 97 15.00 15.53 -14.12
CA ASN A 97 15.45 16.84 -14.58
C ASN A 97 16.20 16.80 -15.93
N GLY A 98 16.23 15.64 -16.58
CA GLY A 98 16.98 15.39 -17.82
C GLY A 98 18.30 14.64 -17.61
N SER A 99 18.79 14.57 -16.38
CA SER A 99 20.05 13.89 -16.02
C SER A 99 19.89 12.88 -14.89
N TYR A 100 19.12 13.20 -13.86
CA TYR A 100 18.91 12.35 -12.69
C TYR A 100 17.50 12.52 -12.10
N TYR A 101 17.12 11.62 -11.24
CA TYR A 101 15.86 11.70 -10.48
C TYR A 101 16.09 12.39 -9.13
N THR A 102 15.15 13.26 -8.77
CA THR A 102 15.05 13.84 -7.44
C THR A 102 13.81 13.32 -6.73
N ALA A 103 13.88 13.13 -5.42
CA ALA A 103 12.77 12.72 -4.58
C ALA A 103 12.33 13.89 -3.70
N THR A 104 11.08 14.29 -3.83
CA THR A 104 10.46 15.28 -2.95
C THR A 104 9.45 14.58 -2.06
N ALA A 105 9.64 14.66 -0.76
CA ALA A 105 8.72 14.09 0.21
C ALA A 105 7.32 14.69 0.07
N VAL A 106 6.29 13.84 0.26
CA VAL A 106 4.88 14.25 0.31
C VAL A 106 4.32 13.82 1.67
N PRO A 107 4.67 14.54 2.76
CA PRO A 107 4.29 14.16 4.12
C PRO A 107 2.77 14.13 4.33
N GLU A 108 2.01 14.84 3.51
CA GLU A 108 0.56 14.79 3.51
C GLU A 108 0.01 13.39 3.20
N PHE A 109 0.78 12.57 2.47
CA PHE A 109 0.41 11.17 2.16
C PHE A 109 0.97 10.16 3.16
N GLU A 110 1.68 10.62 4.20
CA GLU A 110 2.12 9.74 5.27
C GLU A 110 0.92 9.00 5.87
N ASN A 111 1.03 7.68 5.97
CA ASN A 111 -0.04 6.82 6.49
C ASN A 111 -1.42 7.06 5.85
N LEU A 112 -1.45 7.45 4.56
CA LEU A 112 -2.71 7.64 3.83
C LEU A 112 -3.57 6.38 3.89
N PHE A 113 -2.98 5.22 3.62
CA PHE A 113 -3.63 3.93 3.75
C PHE A 113 -3.22 3.20 5.02
N SER A 114 -4.13 2.39 5.54
CA SER A 114 -3.91 1.47 6.66
C SER A 114 -4.51 0.11 6.37
N TYR A 115 -3.95 -0.93 6.99
CA TYR A 115 -4.46 -2.30 6.90
C TYR A 115 -5.32 -2.62 8.13
N HIS A 116 -6.49 -3.24 7.93
CA HIS A 116 -7.45 -3.56 8.99
C HIS A 116 -7.80 -5.05 9.07
N GLY A 117 -7.09 -5.90 8.33
CA GLY A 117 -7.20 -7.34 8.45
C GLY A 117 -7.94 -8.04 7.32
N PHE A 118 -7.87 -9.36 7.39
CA PHE A 118 -8.63 -10.27 6.54
C PHE A 118 -9.85 -10.81 7.26
N SER A 119 -10.89 -11.08 6.50
CA SER A 119 -12.11 -11.71 6.99
C SER A 119 -12.74 -12.53 5.86
N VAL A 120 -13.75 -13.32 6.22
CA VAL A 120 -14.51 -14.10 5.25
C VAL A 120 -15.95 -13.57 5.20
N ARG A 121 -16.42 -13.31 4.00
CA ARG A 121 -17.82 -13.05 3.75
C ARG A 121 -18.52 -14.39 3.54
N TYR A 122 -19.38 -14.78 4.47
CA TYR A 122 -20.03 -16.10 4.49
C TYR A 122 -21.51 -16.07 4.05
N THR A 123 -22.04 -14.88 3.74
CA THR A 123 -23.42 -14.69 3.24
C THR A 123 -23.42 -13.99 1.89
N GLY A 124 -24.41 -14.27 1.07
CA GLY A 124 -24.50 -13.74 -0.31
C GLY A 124 -23.33 -14.23 -1.18
N ASN A 125 -22.64 -13.33 -1.85
CA ASN A 125 -21.43 -13.67 -2.62
C ASN A 125 -20.28 -13.95 -1.65
N THR A 126 -20.12 -15.19 -1.23
CA THR A 126 -19.09 -15.63 -0.29
C THR A 126 -17.68 -15.47 -0.85
N GLY A 127 -16.71 -15.22 0.03
CA GLY A 127 -15.31 -15.06 -0.41
C GLY A 127 -14.37 -14.48 0.63
N LEU A 128 -13.12 -14.35 0.22
CA LEU A 128 -12.04 -13.75 1.01
C LEU A 128 -12.10 -12.23 0.89
N ARG A 129 -12.10 -11.53 2.02
CA ARG A 129 -12.16 -10.07 2.11
C ARG A 129 -10.92 -9.53 2.79
N CYS A 130 -10.26 -8.55 2.17
CA CYS A 130 -9.25 -7.72 2.82
C CYS A 130 -9.82 -6.31 3.05
N THR A 131 -9.65 -5.79 4.25
CA THR A 131 -10.12 -4.46 4.63
C THR A 131 -8.93 -3.52 4.75
N PHE A 132 -9.01 -2.41 4.03
CA PHE A 132 -8.11 -1.27 4.14
C PHE A 132 -8.86 -0.07 4.69
N GLY A 133 -8.12 0.90 5.21
CA GLY A 133 -8.63 2.20 5.60
C GLY A 133 -7.89 3.30 4.86
N ILE A 134 -8.59 4.38 4.57
CA ILE A 134 -7.98 5.64 4.16
C ILE A 134 -8.24 6.67 5.26
N ASP A 135 -7.26 7.54 5.51
CA ASP A 135 -7.44 8.63 6.48
C ASP A 135 -8.63 9.50 6.08
N THR A 136 -9.59 9.65 6.99
CA THR A 136 -10.88 10.33 6.71
C THR A 136 -10.70 11.79 6.37
N ALA A 137 -9.82 12.50 7.10
CA ALA A 137 -9.59 13.92 6.90
C ALA A 137 -8.85 14.16 5.57
N LYS A 138 -7.79 13.39 5.31
CA LYS A 138 -7.05 13.45 4.05
C LYS A 138 -7.94 13.09 2.85
N LYS A 139 -8.75 12.03 2.97
CA LYS A 139 -9.71 11.66 1.93
C LYS A 139 -10.70 12.80 1.64
N SER A 140 -11.23 13.44 2.68
CA SER A 140 -12.17 14.56 2.50
C SER A 140 -11.54 15.73 1.74
N GLN A 141 -10.28 16.03 2.01
CA GLN A 141 -9.53 17.05 1.26
C GLN A 141 -9.27 16.62 -0.19
N LEU A 142 -8.86 15.35 -0.40
CA LEU A 142 -8.57 14.80 -1.72
C LEU A 142 -9.81 14.76 -2.65
N ILE A 143 -11.03 14.68 -2.09
CA ILE A 143 -12.28 14.73 -2.88
C ILE A 143 -12.80 16.17 -3.03
N SER A 144 -12.42 17.07 -2.14
CA SER A 144 -12.86 18.47 -2.18
C SER A 144 -12.19 19.24 -3.32
N GLY A 145 -12.76 20.40 -3.65
CA GLY A 145 -12.20 21.26 -4.68
C GLY A 145 -10.78 21.77 -4.39
N SER A 146 -10.38 21.84 -3.10
CA SER A 146 -9.05 22.32 -2.67
C SER A 146 -7.94 21.26 -2.86
N GLY A 147 -8.29 19.96 -2.84
CA GLY A 147 -7.29 18.88 -2.87
C GLY A 147 -6.44 18.79 -1.59
N LEU A 148 -5.50 17.84 -1.57
CA LEU A 148 -4.47 17.68 -0.55
C LEU A 148 -3.10 17.80 -1.23
N ALA A 149 -2.26 18.74 -0.83
CA ALA A 149 -1.01 19.07 -1.52
C ALA A 149 -1.22 19.35 -3.04
N GLY A 150 -2.39 19.83 -3.43
CA GLY A 150 -2.81 20.05 -4.81
C GLY A 150 -3.28 18.80 -5.55
N TYR A 151 -3.27 17.62 -4.93
CA TYR A 151 -3.77 16.38 -5.52
C TYR A 151 -5.26 16.19 -5.26
N ARG A 152 -5.94 15.53 -6.19
CA ARG A 152 -7.34 15.07 -6.07
C ARG A 152 -7.43 13.60 -6.40
N ILE A 153 -8.24 12.85 -5.65
CA ILE A 153 -8.58 11.46 -6.00
C ILE A 153 -9.58 11.44 -7.14
N THR A 154 -9.26 10.71 -8.19
CA THR A 154 -10.18 10.41 -9.30
C THR A 154 -10.73 8.99 -9.22
N GLU A 155 -9.94 8.06 -8.65
CA GLU A 155 -10.34 6.68 -8.45
C GLU A 155 -9.60 6.09 -7.24
N MET A 156 -10.24 5.19 -6.49
CA MET A 156 -9.57 4.36 -5.50
C MET A 156 -10.21 2.97 -5.42
N GLY A 157 -9.43 2.00 -4.95
CA GLY A 157 -9.91 0.62 -4.83
C GLY A 157 -8.88 -0.32 -4.24
N THR A 158 -9.04 -1.59 -4.61
CA THR A 158 -8.14 -2.67 -4.20
C THR A 158 -7.74 -3.49 -5.42
N LEU A 159 -6.47 -3.69 -5.61
CA LEU A 159 -5.93 -4.69 -6.53
C LEU A 159 -5.90 -6.06 -5.82
N ILE A 160 -6.16 -7.11 -6.57
CA ILE A 160 -6.10 -8.49 -6.07
C ILE A 160 -5.35 -9.32 -7.10
N MET A 161 -4.33 -10.06 -6.67
CA MET A 161 -3.49 -10.84 -7.56
C MET A 161 -3.25 -12.24 -7.00
N ARG A 162 -3.13 -13.23 -7.91
CA ARG A 162 -2.68 -14.56 -7.54
C ARG A 162 -1.17 -14.56 -7.30
N PRO A 163 -0.65 -15.42 -6.40
CA PRO A 163 0.77 -15.45 -6.08
C PRO A 163 1.65 -15.86 -7.27
N ASP A 164 1.17 -16.75 -8.14
CA ASP A 164 1.89 -17.20 -9.34
C ASP A 164 2.02 -16.09 -10.40
N LEU A 165 1.05 -15.18 -10.47
CA LEU A 165 1.15 -14.02 -11.34
C LEU A 165 2.02 -12.92 -10.71
N HIS A 166 1.92 -12.73 -9.39
CA HIS A 166 2.72 -11.75 -8.66
C HIS A 166 4.23 -12.06 -8.73
N ALA A 167 4.58 -13.33 -8.75
CA ALA A 167 5.97 -13.76 -8.94
C ALA A 167 6.56 -13.39 -10.31
N GLN A 168 5.71 -13.11 -11.29
CA GLN A 168 6.12 -12.85 -12.68
C GLN A 168 5.89 -11.39 -13.11
N TYR A 169 4.92 -10.70 -12.48
CA TYR A 169 4.46 -9.38 -12.90
C TYR A 169 4.24 -8.46 -11.69
N PRO A 170 4.54 -7.17 -11.80
CA PRO A 170 4.25 -6.23 -10.75
C PRO A 170 2.74 -6.04 -10.56
N MET A 171 2.33 -5.84 -9.31
CA MET A 171 0.94 -5.58 -8.94
C MET A 171 0.65 -4.08 -8.99
N VAL A 172 0.45 -3.56 -10.20
CA VAL A 172 0.24 -2.12 -10.45
C VAL A 172 -1.11 -1.87 -11.12
N TYR A 173 -1.67 -0.68 -10.87
CA TYR A 173 -2.92 -0.22 -11.48
C TYR A 173 -2.82 -0.20 -13.02
N GLY A 174 -3.90 -0.61 -13.68
CA GLY A 174 -3.94 -0.68 -15.14
C GLY A 174 -3.22 -1.89 -15.74
N SER A 175 -2.58 -2.75 -14.94
CA SER A 175 -1.96 -3.97 -15.44
C SER A 175 -3.02 -4.97 -15.94
N ASN A 176 -2.86 -5.44 -17.18
CA ASN A 176 -3.70 -6.49 -17.76
C ASN A 176 -3.39 -7.89 -17.22
N LYS A 177 -2.40 -8.03 -16.36
CA LYS A 177 -1.99 -9.28 -15.70
C LYS A 177 -2.69 -9.53 -14.37
N LEU A 178 -3.43 -8.55 -13.85
CA LEU A 178 -4.20 -8.69 -12.62
C LEU A 178 -5.42 -9.60 -12.89
N GLY A 179 -5.40 -10.83 -12.38
CA GLY A 179 -6.54 -11.75 -12.33
C GLY A 179 -7.35 -11.88 -13.61
N GLY A 180 -6.72 -12.00 -14.77
CA GLY A 180 -7.39 -12.08 -16.06
C GLY A 180 -7.63 -10.74 -16.74
N GLY A 181 -6.84 -9.73 -16.41
CA GLY A 181 -6.84 -8.44 -17.08
C GLY A 181 -7.80 -7.42 -16.47
N LYS A 182 -8.29 -7.67 -15.26
CA LYS A 182 -9.23 -6.75 -14.58
C LYS A 182 -8.63 -6.22 -13.30
N THR A 183 -8.83 -4.94 -13.05
CA THR A 183 -8.67 -4.34 -11.72
C THR A 183 -9.86 -4.76 -10.87
N TYR A 184 -9.60 -5.41 -9.73
CA TYR A 184 -10.66 -5.88 -8.85
C TYR A 184 -11.04 -4.80 -7.85
N GLY A 185 -12.35 -4.57 -7.75
CA GLY A 185 -12.92 -3.80 -6.66
C GLY A 185 -12.61 -2.33 -6.71
N VAL A 186 -12.67 -1.74 -7.89
CA VAL A 186 -12.61 -0.29 -8.09
C VAL A 186 -13.70 0.40 -7.27
N ILE A 187 -13.31 1.39 -6.48
CA ILE A 187 -14.20 2.30 -5.78
C ILE A 187 -14.02 3.68 -6.40
N ASN A 188 -14.81 3.96 -7.41
CA ASN A 188 -14.84 5.26 -8.08
C ASN A 188 -16.21 5.93 -7.90
N GLY A 189 -16.34 7.18 -8.33
CA GLY A 189 -17.56 7.95 -8.22
C GLY A 189 -17.83 8.41 -6.78
N LYS A 190 -18.96 8.05 -6.21
CA LYS A 190 -19.30 8.45 -4.83
C LYS A 190 -18.50 7.64 -3.81
N PHE A 191 -17.33 8.12 -3.45
CA PHE A 191 -16.43 7.45 -2.49
C PHE A 191 -17.08 7.18 -1.12
N SER A 192 -18.02 8.03 -0.68
CA SER A 192 -18.76 7.85 0.58
C SER A 192 -19.59 6.60 0.61
N ASP A 193 -20.18 6.19 -0.52
CA ASP A 193 -21.09 5.05 -0.62
C ASP A 193 -20.38 3.69 -0.48
N LYS A 194 -19.06 3.70 -0.54
CA LYS A 194 -18.22 2.49 -0.47
C LYS A 194 -17.52 2.32 0.87
N VAL A 195 -17.76 3.24 1.80
CA VAL A 195 -17.23 3.12 3.18
C VAL A 195 -18.07 2.09 3.93
N ILE A 196 -17.43 1.04 4.42
CA ILE A 196 -18.07 0.00 5.25
C ILE A 196 -18.40 0.56 6.62
N ARG A 197 -17.43 1.25 7.21
CA ARG A 197 -17.52 1.91 8.51
C ARG A 197 -16.38 2.90 8.69
N ARG A 198 -16.55 3.82 9.65
CA ARG A 198 -15.48 4.72 10.10
C ARG A 198 -15.01 4.30 11.49
N VAL A 199 -13.73 4.06 11.65
CA VAL A 199 -13.10 3.66 12.91
C VAL A 199 -11.77 4.39 13.07
N ASN A 200 -11.57 5.03 14.22
CA ASN A 200 -10.33 5.73 14.57
C ASN A 200 -9.81 6.66 13.47
N GLY A 201 -10.68 7.51 12.92
CA GLY A 201 -10.33 8.46 11.87
C GLY A 201 -10.02 7.82 10.51
N ARG A 202 -10.38 6.56 10.30
CA ARG A 202 -10.20 5.81 9.05
C ARG A 202 -11.54 5.42 8.43
N ASP A 203 -11.74 5.78 7.19
CA ASP A 203 -12.84 5.29 6.37
C ASP A 203 -12.42 3.92 5.81
N GLN A 204 -13.05 2.86 6.34
CA GLN A 204 -12.73 1.49 5.94
C GLN A 204 -13.48 1.10 4.66
N PHE A 205 -12.76 0.46 3.76
CA PHE A 205 -13.28 -0.09 2.52
C PHE A 205 -12.69 -1.49 2.27
N ALA A 206 -13.39 -2.30 1.49
CA ALA A 206 -12.93 -3.65 1.19
C ALA A 206 -13.48 -4.13 -0.15
N ASN A 207 -12.75 -5.06 -0.74
CA ASN A 207 -13.23 -5.89 -1.82
C ASN A 207 -13.23 -7.36 -1.41
N VAL A 208 -14.11 -8.13 -2.01
CA VAL A 208 -14.28 -9.55 -1.72
C VAL A 208 -13.90 -10.34 -2.96
N LEU A 209 -12.89 -11.16 -2.85
CA LEU A 209 -12.56 -12.16 -3.86
C LEU A 209 -13.55 -13.31 -3.73
N THR A 210 -14.51 -13.37 -4.65
CA THR A 210 -15.62 -14.32 -4.63
C THR A 210 -15.38 -15.47 -5.60
N LYS A 211 -16.22 -16.51 -5.50
CA LYS A 211 -16.23 -17.67 -6.40
C LYS A 211 -14.87 -18.41 -6.41
N LEU A 212 -14.20 -18.44 -5.25
CA LEU A 212 -13.02 -19.28 -5.09
C LEU A 212 -13.43 -20.75 -5.10
N PRO A 213 -12.89 -21.56 -6.00
CA PRO A 213 -13.14 -22.99 -6.00
C PRO A 213 -12.34 -23.67 -4.88
N PRO A 214 -12.76 -24.85 -4.38
CA PRO A 214 -12.17 -25.52 -3.21
C PRO A 214 -10.65 -25.72 -3.31
N GLU A 215 -10.15 -26.09 -4.47
CA GLU A 215 -8.72 -26.31 -4.74
C GLU A 215 -7.87 -25.02 -4.58
N ARG A 216 -8.52 -23.85 -4.51
CA ARG A 216 -7.88 -22.55 -4.31
C ARG A 216 -8.02 -21.99 -2.89
N TYR A 217 -8.69 -22.69 -1.97
CA TYR A 217 -8.89 -22.17 -0.62
C TYR A 217 -7.58 -21.96 0.16
N ASN A 218 -6.55 -22.76 -0.13
CA ASN A 218 -5.23 -22.58 0.48
C ASN A 218 -4.29 -21.65 -0.31
N THR A 219 -4.74 -21.08 -1.42
CA THR A 219 -3.95 -20.11 -2.19
C THR A 219 -3.92 -18.77 -1.47
N SER A 220 -2.73 -18.25 -1.18
CA SER A 220 -2.53 -16.94 -0.56
C SER A 220 -2.61 -15.83 -1.61
N TYR A 221 -3.76 -15.20 -1.75
CA TYR A 221 -3.96 -14.06 -2.64
C TYR A 221 -3.37 -12.79 -2.05
N ILE A 222 -2.78 -11.97 -2.91
CA ILE A 222 -2.22 -10.66 -2.55
C ILE A 222 -3.27 -9.59 -2.81
N PHE A 223 -3.43 -8.68 -1.83
CA PHE A 223 -4.33 -7.53 -1.88
C PHE A 223 -3.54 -6.27 -1.63
N ARG A 224 -3.88 -5.20 -2.35
CA ARG A 224 -3.24 -3.90 -2.23
C ARG A 224 -4.24 -2.79 -2.47
N ALA A 225 -4.35 -1.82 -1.56
CA ALA A 225 -5.11 -0.60 -1.80
C ALA A 225 -4.42 0.28 -2.83
N TYR A 226 -5.17 1.09 -3.58
CA TYR A 226 -4.63 2.12 -4.47
C TYR A 226 -5.54 3.33 -4.53
N ALA A 227 -4.97 4.47 -4.92
CA ALA A 227 -5.69 5.65 -5.32
C ALA A 227 -5.01 6.29 -6.54
N VAL A 228 -5.79 6.56 -7.56
CA VAL A 228 -5.36 7.38 -8.69
C VAL A 228 -5.59 8.83 -8.31
N MET A 229 -4.57 9.64 -8.43
CA MET A 229 -4.58 11.03 -8.05
C MET A 229 -4.10 11.90 -9.20
N GLU A 230 -4.71 13.06 -9.34
CA GLU A 230 -4.37 14.07 -10.35
C GLU A 230 -3.88 15.35 -9.69
N LYS A 231 -2.84 15.92 -10.28
CA LYS A 231 -2.31 17.26 -9.98
C LYS A 231 -1.74 17.86 -11.24
N ASP A 232 -2.14 19.10 -11.56
CA ASP A 232 -1.61 19.90 -12.68
C ASP A 232 -1.63 19.13 -14.02
N GLY A 233 -2.71 18.41 -14.29
CA GLY A 233 -2.89 17.61 -15.51
C GLY A 233 -2.07 16.32 -15.56
N SER A 234 -1.32 16.00 -14.50
CA SER A 234 -0.55 14.75 -14.37
C SER A 234 -1.24 13.79 -13.41
N SER A 235 -1.26 12.50 -13.78
CA SER A 235 -1.83 11.44 -12.96
C SER A 235 -0.72 10.61 -12.32
N VAL A 236 -0.88 10.29 -11.02
CA VAL A 236 -0.02 9.37 -10.27
C VAL A 236 -0.87 8.37 -9.51
N VAL A 237 -0.31 7.21 -9.20
CA VAL A 237 -1.00 6.21 -8.38
C VAL A 237 -0.27 6.04 -7.07
N ILE A 238 -1.00 6.23 -5.97
CA ILE A 238 -0.51 5.95 -4.62
C ILE A 238 -1.05 4.59 -4.20
N TYR A 239 -0.13 3.74 -3.77
CA TYR A 239 -0.46 2.39 -3.33
C TYR A 239 -0.40 2.28 -1.81
N GLY A 240 -1.18 1.37 -1.25
CA GLY A 240 -1.02 0.87 0.10
C GLY A 240 -0.03 -0.30 0.15
N PRO A 241 0.23 -0.85 1.33
CA PRO A 241 1.06 -2.04 1.48
C PRO A 241 0.40 -3.28 0.86
N GLU A 242 1.23 -4.20 0.39
CA GLU A 242 0.78 -5.51 -0.06
C GLU A 242 0.51 -6.41 1.13
N MET A 243 -0.66 -7.06 1.14
CA MET A 243 -1.08 -7.98 2.18
C MET A 243 -1.54 -9.29 1.57
N SER A 244 -1.15 -10.42 2.15
CA SER A 244 -1.47 -11.73 1.60
C SER A 244 -2.04 -12.68 2.63
N ARG A 245 -3.11 -13.39 2.27
CA ARG A 245 -3.71 -14.48 3.06
C ARG A 245 -4.47 -15.44 2.14
N SER A 246 -4.61 -16.69 2.60
CA SER A 246 -5.53 -17.66 2.00
C SER A 246 -6.88 -17.66 2.74
N MET A 247 -7.93 -18.08 2.04
CA MET A 247 -9.25 -18.24 2.65
C MET A 247 -9.22 -19.28 3.77
N TYR A 248 -8.49 -20.38 3.58
CA TYR A 248 -8.27 -21.41 4.60
C TYR A 248 -7.65 -20.85 5.88
N THR A 249 -6.54 -20.11 5.76
CA THR A 249 -5.85 -19.55 6.94
C THR A 249 -6.76 -18.60 7.73
N VAL A 250 -7.53 -17.77 7.03
CA VAL A 250 -8.48 -16.84 7.66
C VAL A 250 -9.61 -17.59 8.36
N CYS A 251 -10.21 -18.60 7.68
CA CYS A 251 -11.26 -19.43 8.30
C CYS A 251 -10.76 -20.13 9.56
N LYS A 252 -9.58 -20.75 9.50
CA LYS A 252 -8.96 -21.43 10.64
C LYS A 252 -8.71 -20.47 11.82
N GLN A 253 -8.20 -19.28 11.56
CA GLN A 253 -8.01 -18.26 12.59
C GLN A 253 -9.32 -17.82 13.24
N ILE A 254 -10.38 -17.61 12.44
CA ILE A 254 -11.70 -17.22 12.97
C ILE A 254 -12.30 -18.31 13.85
N LEU A 255 -12.20 -19.58 13.42
CA LEU A 255 -12.67 -20.72 14.21
C LEU A 255 -11.89 -20.86 15.52
N ASN A 256 -10.56 -20.72 15.48
CA ASN A 256 -9.71 -20.82 16.67
C ASN A 256 -9.99 -19.71 17.69
N ARG A 257 -10.43 -18.53 17.26
CA ARG A 257 -10.84 -17.45 18.17
C ARG A 257 -12.22 -17.67 18.79
N GLY A 258 -13.00 -18.60 18.25
CA GLY A 258 -14.35 -18.86 18.74
C GLY A 258 -15.38 -17.76 18.35
N ASP A 259 -15.09 -16.98 17.30
CA ASP A 259 -15.97 -15.88 16.84
C ASP A 259 -17.36 -16.38 16.41
N PHE A 260 -17.49 -17.67 16.10
CA PHE A 260 -18.75 -18.31 15.72
C PHE A 260 -19.03 -19.53 16.61
N LYS A 261 -20.25 -19.60 17.14
CA LYS A 261 -20.69 -20.77 17.92
C LYS A 261 -20.88 -21.99 17.00
N PRO A 262 -20.48 -23.20 17.44
CA PRO A 262 -20.77 -24.45 16.75
C PRO A 262 -22.26 -24.58 16.38
N GLY A 263 -22.53 -25.12 15.19
CA GLY A 263 -23.90 -25.30 14.70
C GLY A 263 -24.48 -24.11 13.93
N THR A 264 -23.94 -22.89 14.07
CA THR A 264 -24.38 -21.72 13.28
C THR A 264 -23.98 -21.86 11.80
N SER A 265 -24.71 -21.19 10.92
CA SER A 265 -24.40 -21.18 9.46
C SER A 265 -22.99 -20.67 9.16
N GLY A 266 -22.54 -19.61 9.87
CA GLY A 266 -21.19 -19.09 9.76
C GLY A 266 -20.13 -20.11 10.16
N TYR A 267 -20.31 -20.77 11.30
CA TYR A 267 -19.42 -21.84 11.77
C TYR A 267 -19.32 -22.99 10.76
N LYS A 268 -20.47 -23.48 10.27
CA LYS A 268 -20.54 -24.58 9.28
C LYS A 268 -19.80 -24.17 7.99
N PHE A 269 -20.02 -22.96 7.52
CA PHE A 269 -19.34 -22.46 6.33
C PHE A 269 -17.80 -22.42 6.49
N LEU A 270 -17.31 -21.84 7.59
CA LEU A 270 -15.87 -21.76 7.87
C LEU A 270 -15.26 -23.16 8.04
N LYS A 271 -15.95 -24.04 8.77
CA LYS A 271 -15.50 -25.41 9.01
C LYS A 271 -15.41 -26.21 7.71
N ASN A 272 -16.41 -26.09 6.83
CA ASN A 272 -16.37 -26.77 5.50
C ASN A 272 -15.14 -26.38 4.67
N ILE A 273 -14.72 -25.09 4.72
CA ILE A 273 -13.51 -24.64 4.02
C ILE A 273 -12.26 -25.28 4.66
N VAL A 274 -12.17 -25.28 5.98
CA VAL A 274 -11.02 -25.86 6.70
C VAL A 274 -10.95 -27.38 6.41
N ASP A 275 -12.05 -28.10 6.57
CA ASP A 275 -12.12 -29.54 6.36
C ASP A 275 -11.81 -29.94 4.91
N SER A 276 -12.12 -29.10 3.94
CA SER A 276 -11.84 -29.37 2.51
C SER A 276 -10.35 -29.27 2.16
N VAL A 277 -9.56 -28.55 2.96
CA VAL A 277 -8.12 -28.40 2.76
C VAL A 277 -7.32 -29.41 3.59
N GLU A 278 -7.85 -29.83 4.75
CA GLU A 278 -7.18 -30.76 5.69
C GLU A 278 -7.45 -32.25 5.38
N LYS A 279 -8.26 -32.55 4.34
CA LYS A 279 -8.46 -33.91 3.82
C LYS A 279 -7.27 -34.34 2.97
#